data_6307371b9d969a13b547b43d3868b246
#
_entry.id   6307371b9d969a13b547b43d3868b246
#
_cell.length_a   1.000
_cell.length_b   1.000
_cell.length_c   1.000
_cell.angle_alpha   90.00
_cell.angle_beta   90.00
_cell.angle_gamma   90.00
#
_symmetry.space_group_name_H-M   'P 1'
#
loop_
_entity.id
_entity.type
_entity.pdbx_description
1 polymer ?
#
loop_
_entity_poly.entity_id
_entity_poly.type
_entity_poly.pdbx_seq_one_letter_code
_entity_poly.pdbx_strand_id
1 'polypeptide(L)'
;MKKTATQAGSGQSSNTEPILPAFIDELQRLQPLETELALLPVGWGNKQKGPMLEGWQHHGGFTVAELQQQRCMRSVGVRTGFKGPLLCFDFDGESALELACSLGMEPWAVSTWQVHRDTDPFRFKVLFKPTPDQIAQLPDGAEFQGKTITKQAVLDADGTPIEMGEALEVFFHGGRQVIVLGEHPSSGGFYFWPPEPSLGPEALSPPPDAWLDHAIDIAKQCHDRPKLSNKSSSTSTGIRRLDPCPICGRNSRGGNSLWCGQAIDGLIFCMPGSTFNADPYGSMSLGTVVNGFALMKRTPIPEGDCLIFGPDMPINPSRRIRRPQRTFRSRVDVKD
;
A
#
# COMPACT_ATOMS: atom_id res chain seq x y z
N MET A 1 61.08 13.96 -5.45
CA MET A 1 60.38 13.19 -4.41
C MET A 1 58.89 13.24 -4.70
N LYS A 2 58.32 12.15 -5.24
CA LYS A 2 56.88 12.00 -5.53
C LYS A 2 56.24 11.28 -4.37
N LYS A 3 55.24 11.92 -3.70
CA LYS A 3 54.43 11.27 -2.66
C LYS A 3 53.29 10.50 -3.33
N THR A 4 53.27 9.21 -3.13
CA THR A 4 52.19 8.31 -3.53
C THR A 4 51.08 8.39 -2.49
N ALA A 5 49.86 8.74 -2.93
CA ALA A 5 48.70 8.73 -2.08
C ALA A 5 48.09 7.32 -2.10
N THR A 6 47.98 6.72 -0.92
CA THR A 6 47.35 5.42 -0.69
C THR A 6 45.83 5.65 -0.61
N GLN A 7 45.06 5.09 -1.55
CA GLN A 7 43.63 5.01 -1.48
C GLN A 7 43.21 3.98 -0.41
N ALA A 8 42.51 4.45 0.62
CA ALA A 8 41.86 3.58 1.58
C ALA A 8 40.56 3.03 0.94
N GLY A 9 40.50 1.76 0.67
CA GLY A 9 39.34 1.05 0.23
C GLY A 9 38.30 0.99 1.36
N SER A 10 37.13 1.59 1.13
CA SER A 10 35.97 1.43 1.98
C SER A 10 35.37 0.03 1.77
N GLY A 11 35.76 -0.91 2.66
CA GLY A 11 35.13 -2.21 2.74
C GLY A 11 33.67 -2.05 3.17
N GLN A 12 32.74 -2.24 2.26
CA GLN A 12 31.35 -2.50 2.60
C GLN A 12 31.31 -3.87 3.28
N SER A 13 31.15 -3.87 4.59
CA SER A 13 30.83 -5.05 5.38
C SER A 13 29.43 -5.52 4.94
N SER A 14 29.38 -6.59 4.16
CA SER A 14 28.15 -7.33 3.89
C SER A 14 27.76 -8.10 5.15
N ASN A 15 26.96 -7.48 6.03
CA ASN A 15 26.29 -8.19 7.10
C ASN A 15 25.25 -9.15 6.49
N THR A 16 25.69 -10.33 6.10
CA THR A 16 24.84 -11.49 5.86
C THR A 16 24.60 -12.15 7.22
N GLU A 17 23.62 -11.66 7.98
CA GLU A 17 23.12 -12.44 9.10
C GLU A 17 22.50 -13.74 8.54
N PRO A 18 22.85 -14.90 9.14
CA PRO A 18 22.27 -16.17 8.69
C PRO A 18 20.77 -16.17 8.90
N ILE A 19 20.02 -16.65 7.90
CA ILE A 19 18.59 -16.92 8.01
C ILE A 19 18.36 -17.83 9.21
N LEU A 20 17.48 -17.43 10.15
CA LEU A 20 17.24 -18.20 11.38
C LEU A 20 16.78 -19.62 11.04
N PRO A 21 17.26 -20.66 11.73
CA PRO A 21 16.86 -22.05 11.48
C PRO A 21 15.34 -22.26 11.47
N ALA A 22 14.61 -21.64 12.40
CA ALA A 22 13.15 -21.70 12.46
C ALA A 22 12.47 -21.18 11.18
N PHE A 23 13.03 -20.16 10.53
CA PHE A 23 12.52 -19.66 9.26
C PHE A 23 12.66 -20.70 8.12
N ILE A 24 13.75 -21.46 8.14
CA ILE A 24 13.98 -22.50 7.13
C ILE A 24 12.99 -23.65 7.29
N ASP A 25 12.71 -24.08 8.52
CA ASP A 25 11.76 -25.14 8.79
C ASP A 25 10.34 -24.76 8.39
N GLU A 26 9.92 -23.54 8.70
CA GLU A 26 8.62 -23.01 8.24
C GLU A 26 8.56 -22.84 6.72
N LEU A 27 9.65 -22.42 6.10
CA LEU A 27 9.74 -22.31 4.63
C LEU A 27 9.50 -23.68 3.96
N GLN A 28 9.97 -24.78 4.56
CA GLN A 28 9.75 -26.15 4.06
C GLN A 28 8.25 -26.51 4.01
N ARG A 29 7.42 -25.99 4.90
CA ARG A 29 5.96 -26.23 4.90
C ARG A 29 5.27 -25.62 3.68
N LEU A 30 5.90 -24.70 2.94
CA LEU A 30 5.40 -24.17 1.68
C LEU A 30 5.66 -25.10 0.49
N GLN A 31 6.54 -26.08 0.62
CA GLN A 31 6.94 -26.96 -0.49
C GLN A 31 5.77 -27.67 -1.18
N PRO A 32 4.73 -28.18 -0.49
CA PRO A 32 3.59 -28.80 -1.17
C PRO A 32 2.79 -27.83 -2.04
N LEU A 33 2.89 -26.53 -1.80
CA LEU A 33 2.12 -25.49 -2.50
C LEU A 33 2.94 -24.74 -3.57
N GLU A 34 4.24 -25.01 -3.72
CA GLU A 34 5.13 -24.25 -4.63
C GLU A 34 4.76 -24.42 -6.12
N THR A 35 4.05 -25.50 -6.48
CA THR A 35 3.53 -25.72 -7.84
C THR A 35 2.20 -25.03 -8.09
N GLU A 36 1.46 -24.70 -7.04
CA GLU A 36 0.12 -24.11 -7.11
C GLU A 36 0.12 -22.62 -6.84
N LEU A 37 1.02 -22.16 -5.98
CA LEU A 37 1.15 -20.76 -5.56
C LEU A 37 2.44 -20.14 -6.09
N ALA A 38 2.37 -18.89 -6.50
CA ALA A 38 3.54 -18.14 -6.90
C ALA A 38 4.25 -17.57 -5.65
N LEU A 39 5.19 -18.31 -5.09
CA LEU A 39 6.05 -17.87 -4.00
C LEU A 39 7.06 -16.84 -4.50
N LEU A 40 7.28 -15.78 -3.75
CA LEU A 40 8.13 -14.66 -4.15
C LEU A 40 9.10 -14.28 -3.03
N PRO A 41 10.39 -14.09 -3.32
CA PRO A 41 11.34 -13.54 -2.36
C PRO A 41 11.05 -12.06 -2.15
N VAL A 42 10.91 -11.65 -0.89
CA VAL A 42 10.68 -10.26 -0.50
C VAL A 42 11.92 -9.77 0.26
N GLY A 43 12.49 -8.67 -0.22
CA GLY A 43 13.65 -8.03 0.38
C GLY A 43 13.32 -6.69 1.02
N TRP A 44 14.33 -6.11 1.64
CA TRP A 44 14.22 -4.81 2.30
C TRP A 44 14.95 -3.71 1.50
N GLY A 45 14.60 -3.54 0.25
CA GLY A 45 15.05 -2.37 -0.50
C GLY A 45 14.22 -1.14 -0.14
N ASN A 46 14.83 -0.08 0.39
CA ASN A 46 14.21 1.25 0.59
C ASN A 46 12.86 1.24 1.32
N LYS A 47 12.68 0.44 2.36
CA LYS A 47 11.43 0.28 3.14
C LYS A 47 10.24 -0.26 2.32
N GLN A 48 10.47 -0.90 1.19
CA GLN A 48 9.42 -1.44 0.36
C GLN A 48 9.13 -2.90 0.70
N LYS A 49 7.86 -3.21 0.92
CA LYS A 49 7.33 -4.57 1.05
C LYS A 49 7.14 -5.22 -0.33
N GLY A 50 8.10 -5.05 -1.23
CA GLY A 50 8.00 -5.52 -2.61
C GLY A 50 8.83 -6.78 -2.87
N PRO A 51 8.40 -7.65 -3.80
CA PRO A 51 9.22 -8.73 -4.28
C PRO A 51 10.55 -8.20 -4.86
N MET A 52 11.62 -8.98 -4.69
CA MET A 52 12.97 -8.62 -5.16
C MET A 52 13.13 -8.72 -6.67
N LEU A 53 12.14 -9.27 -7.35
CA LEU A 53 12.16 -9.52 -8.80
C LEU A 53 11.39 -8.43 -9.54
N GLU A 54 12.02 -7.82 -10.54
CA GLU A 54 11.32 -6.95 -11.51
C GLU A 54 10.36 -7.81 -12.36
N GLY A 55 9.15 -7.29 -12.63
CA GLY A 55 8.14 -8.02 -13.40
C GLY A 55 7.56 -9.25 -12.67
N TRP A 56 7.67 -9.32 -11.37
CA TRP A 56 7.19 -10.44 -10.54
C TRP A 56 5.71 -10.79 -10.77
N GLN A 57 4.91 -9.84 -11.24
CA GLN A 57 3.49 -10.05 -11.57
C GLN A 57 3.28 -11.08 -12.70
N HIS A 58 4.33 -11.34 -13.48
CA HIS A 58 4.32 -12.30 -14.59
C HIS A 58 5.16 -13.55 -14.31
N HIS A 59 5.85 -13.60 -13.17
CA HIS A 59 6.67 -14.75 -12.78
C HIS A 59 5.82 -15.88 -12.23
N GLY A 60 6.15 -17.12 -12.56
CA GLY A 60 5.43 -18.32 -12.10
C GLY A 60 5.57 -18.65 -10.62
N GLY A 61 6.45 -17.95 -9.90
CA GLY A 61 6.86 -18.23 -8.54
C GLY A 61 8.22 -18.92 -8.48
N PHE A 62 8.73 -19.07 -7.27
CA PHE A 62 9.98 -19.76 -6.94
C PHE A 62 9.66 -21.04 -6.19
N THR A 63 10.49 -22.05 -6.36
CA THR A 63 10.48 -23.22 -5.48
C THR A 63 11.06 -22.86 -4.12
N VAL A 64 10.78 -23.66 -3.11
CA VAL A 64 11.36 -23.48 -1.76
C VAL A 64 12.89 -23.57 -1.83
N ALA A 65 13.42 -24.48 -2.64
CA ALA A 65 14.86 -24.62 -2.83
C ALA A 65 15.52 -23.37 -3.46
N GLU A 66 14.85 -22.72 -4.41
CA GLU A 66 15.32 -21.47 -5.01
C GLU A 66 15.21 -20.29 -4.03
N LEU A 67 14.13 -20.24 -3.21
CA LEU A 67 13.99 -19.24 -2.17
C LEU A 67 15.11 -19.32 -1.13
N GLN A 68 15.52 -20.53 -0.71
CA GLN A 68 16.62 -20.73 0.23
C GLN A 68 17.97 -20.20 -0.29
N GLN A 69 18.12 -20.07 -1.61
CA GLN A 69 19.33 -19.53 -2.23
C GLN A 69 19.34 -17.99 -2.32
N GLN A 70 18.21 -17.32 -2.00
CA GLN A 70 18.09 -15.87 -2.10
C GLN A 70 18.77 -15.17 -0.92
N ARG A 71 19.97 -14.64 -1.12
CA ARG A 71 20.84 -14.08 -0.05
C ARG A 71 20.24 -12.88 0.71
N CYS A 72 19.42 -12.09 0.06
CA CYS A 72 18.85 -10.85 0.66
C CYS A 72 17.38 -10.99 0.99
N MET A 73 16.83 -12.20 0.94
CA MET A 73 15.44 -12.45 1.29
C MET A 73 15.27 -12.34 2.81
N ARG A 74 14.29 -11.55 3.23
CA ARG A 74 13.88 -11.38 4.64
C ARG A 74 12.50 -11.96 4.89
N SER A 75 11.68 -12.06 3.83
CA SER A 75 10.32 -12.52 3.93
C SER A 75 9.93 -13.25 2.63
N VAL A 76 8.88 -14.04 2.73
CA VAL A 76 8.26 -14.70 1.58
C VAL A 76 6.89 -14.09 1.36
N GLY A 77 6.63 -13.70 0.12
CA GLY A 77 5.31 -13.30 -0.36
C GLY A 77 4.66 -14.38 -1.21
N VAL A 78 3.34 -14.34 -1.28
CA VAL A 78 2.56 -15.15 -2.22
C VAL A 78 1.73 -14.23 -3.08
N ARG A 79 1.72 -14.46 -4.40
CA ARG A 79 0.89 -13.69 -5.31
C ARG A 79 -0.57 -14.14 -5.20
N THR A 80 -1.50 -13.16 -5.19
CA THR A 80 -2.95 -13.40 -5.14
C THR A 80 -3.58 -13.39 -6.53
N GLY A 81 -4.87 -13.77 -6.66
CA GLY A 81 -5.61 -13.72 -7.92
C GLY A 81 -5.53 -14.99 -8.78
N PHE A 82 -5.91 -14.88 -10.06
CA PHE A 82 -6.11 -16.03 -10.94
C PHE A 82 -4.86 -16.88 -11.22
N LYS A 83 -3.68 -16.27 -11.27
CA LYS A 83 -2.41 -16.98 -11.51
C LYS A 83 -1.83 -17.66 -10.27
N GLY A 84 -2.30 -17.26 -9.11
CA GLY A 84 -2.09 -17.90 -7.84
C GLY A 84 -3.43 -17.76 -7.12
N PRO A 85 -4.38 -18.72 -7.28
CA PRO A 85 -5.80 -18.56 -6.91
C PRO A 85 -5.94 -18.45 -5.39
N LEU A 86 -5.45 -17.36 -4.84
CA LEU A 86 -5.41 -17.04 -3.43
C LEU A 86 -6.25 -15.79 -3.19
N LEU A 87 -7.30 -15.92 -2.41
CA LEU A 87 -8.11 -14.84 -1.88
C LEU A 87 -7.56 -14.47 -0.49
N CYS A 88 -7.26 -13.20 -0.27
CA CYS A 88 -6.71 -12.72 0.99
C CYS A 88 -7.61 -11.67 1.61
N PHE A 89 -7.90 -11.84 2.89
CA PHE A 89 -8.47 -10.84 3.77
C PHE A 89 -7.36 -10.34 4.70
N ASP A 90 -7.02 -9.06 4.64
CA ASP A 90 -5.97 -8.44 5.45
C ASP A 90 -6.62 -7.53 6.50
N PHE A 91 -6.47 -7.91 7.75
CA PHE A 91 -7.01 -7.20 8.91
C PHE A 91 -5.94 -6.22 9.42
N ASP A 92 -6.21 -4.95 9.27
CA ASP A 92 -5.34 -3.87 9.72
C ASP A 92 -5.92 -3.17 10.96
N GLY A 93 -6.13 -3.92 12.05
CA GLY A 93 -6.56 -3.39 13.34
C GLY A 93 -7.86 -3.98 13.89
N GLU A 94 -8.18 -3.61 15.14
CA GLU A 94 -9.30 -4.17 15.92
C GLU A 94 -10.66 -3.87 15.27
N SER A 95 -10.88 -2.64 14.80
CA SER A 95 -12.15 -2.27 14.17
C SER A 95 -12.39 -3.00 12.83
N ALA A 96 -11.33 -3.48 12.17
CA ALA A 96 -11.46 -4.33 10.99
C ALA A 96 -11.98 -5.72 11.37
N LEU A 97 -11.53 -6.26 12.52
CA LEU A 97 -12.03 -7.51 13.08
C LEU A 97 -13.50 -7.39 13.52
N GLU A 98 -13.86 -6.31 14.20
CA GLU A 98 -15.25 -6.02 14.61
C GLU A 98 -16.19 -5.96 13.37
N LEU A 99 -15.78 -5.28 12.32
CA LEU A 99 -16.53 -5.24 11.07
C LEU A 99 -16.72 -6.66 10.50
N ALA A 100 -15.66 -7.44 10.39
CA ALA A 100 -15.76 -8.80 9.85
C ALA A 100 -16.70 -9.68 10.68
N CYS A 101 -16.60 -9.64 12.01
CA CYS A 101 -17.51 -10.37 12.91
C CYS A 101 -18.96 -9.94 12.71
N SER A 102 -19.23 -8.65 12.53
CA SER A 102 -20.58 -8.14 12.25
C SER A 102 -21.18 -8.64 10.93
N LEU A 103 -20.32 -9.11 10.02
CA LEU A 103 -20.68 -9.69 8.73
C LEU A 103 -20.69 -11.24 8.75
N GLY A 104 -20.51 -11.86 9.93
CA GLY A 104 -20.44 -13.33 10.07
C GLY A 104 -19.12 -13.93 9.58
N MET A 105 -18.06 -13.13 9.55
CA MET A 105 -16.72 -13.55 9.13
C MET A 105 -15.78 -13.65 10.34
N GLU A 106 -16.07 -14.57 11.28
CA GLU A 106 -15.24 -14.79 12.44
C GLU A 106 -13.97 -15.59 12.08
N PRO A 107 -12.76 -15.01 12.23
CA PRO A 107 -11.51 -15.70 11.86
C PRO A 107 -11.23 -16.98 12.67
N TRP A 108 -11.69 -17.04 13.91
CA TRP A 108 -11.54 -18.24 14.78
C TRP A 108 -12.51 -19.37 14.43
N ALA A 109 -13.56 -19.10 13.65
CA ALA A 109 -14.53 -20.11 13.22
C ALA A 109 -14.11 -20.81 11.92
N VAL A 110 -13.01 -20.38 11.28
CA VAL A 110 -12.52 -20.97 10.04
C VAL A 110 -11.17 -21.65 10.22
N SER A 111 -11.07 -22.87 9.69
CA SER A 111 -9.81 -23.61 9.64
C SER A 111 -9.19 -23.44 8.26
N THR A 112 -8.42 -22.36 8.10
CA THR A 112 -7.70 -22.08 6.86
C THR A 112 -6.36 -21.41 7.19
N TRP A 113 -5.52 -21.19 6.18
CA TRP A 113 -4.22 -20.56 6.38
C TRP A 113 -4.35 -19.13 6.93
N GLN A 114 -3.77 -18.90 8.09
CA GLN A 114 -3.72 -17.59 8.72
C GLN A 114 -2.27 -17.13 8.91
N VAL A 115 -2.04 -15.85 8.73
CA VAL A 115 -0.73 -15.22 8.89
C VAL A 115 -0.87 -14.10 9.91
N HIS A 116 -0.29 -14.29 11.08
CA HIS A 116 -0.34 -13.34 12.19
C HIS A 116 0.95 -12.52 12.25
N ARG A 117 0.89 -11.42 12.99
CA ARG A 117 2.05 -10.59 13.32
C ARG A 117 2.30 -10.62 14.82
N ASP A 118 3.54 -10.88 15.23
CA ASP A 118 3.93 -10.98 16.63
C ASP A 118 3.84 -9.67 17.40
N THR A 119 3.91 -8.52 16.71
CA THR A 119 3.86 -7.18 17.32
C THR A 119 2.46 -6.60 17.47
N ASP A 120 1.43 -7.20 16.85
CA ASP A 120 0.07 -6.68 16.88
C ASP A 120 -0.95 -7.81 16.59
N PRO A 121 -1.70 -8.27 17.59
CA PRO A 121 -2.62 -9.40 17.43
C PRO A 121 -3.84 -9.09 16.55
N PHE A 122 -4.16 -7.81 16.35
CA PHE A 122 -5.27 -7.39 15.48
C PHE A 122 -4.85 -7.17 14.02
N ARG A 123 -3.55 -7.41 13.70
CA ARG A 123 -3.02 -7.32 12.34
C ARG A 123 -2.62 -8.69 11.86
N PHE A 124 -3.49 -9.32 11.10
CA PHE A 124 -3.31 -10.66 10.57
C PHE A 124 -4.01 -10.81 9.22
N LYS A 125 -3.76 -11.92 8.55
CA LYS A 125 -4.36 -12.25 7.26
C LYS A 125 -5.05 -13.60 7.35
N VAL A 126 -6.17 -13.72 6.66
CA VAL A 126 -6.87 -15.00 6.44
C VAL A 126 -6.84 -15.27 4.94
N LEU A 127 -6.33 -16.44 4.59
CA LEU A 127 -6.07 -16.83 3.21
C LEU A 127 -6.97 -18.00 2.83
N PHE A 128 -7.59 -17.92 1.66
CA PHE A 128 -8.44 -18.95 1.12
C PHE A 128 -8.02 -19.32 -0.30
N LYS A 129 -8.29 -20.56 -0.71
CA LYS A 129 -8.17 -21.03 -2.09
C LYS A 129 -9.56 -21.27 -2.67
N PRO A 130 -10.16 -20.27 -3.35
CA PRO A 130 -11.49 -20.45 -3.94
C PRO A 130 -11.52 -21.61 -4.93
N THR A 131 -12.61 -22.34 -4.93
CA THR A 131 -12.87 -23.37 -5.96
C THR A 131 -13.16 -22.72 -7.31
N PRO A 132 -13.04 -23.46 -8.44
CA PRO A 132 -13.46 -22.95 -9.76
C PRO A 132 -14.90 -22.41 -9.78
N ASP A 133 -15.83 -23.09 -9.09
CA ASP A 133 -17.24 -22.67 -9.01
C ASP A 133 -17.39 -21.36 -8.20
N GLN A 134 -16.59 -21.15 -7.17
CA GLN A 134 -16.56 -19.91 -6.41
C GLN A 134 -15.93 -18.78 -7.23
N ILE A 135 -14.88 -19.06 -7.98
CA ILE A 135 -14.26 -18.08 -8.90
C ILE A 135 -15.27 -17.67 -9.99
N ALA A 136 -16.08 -18.60 -10.48
CA ALA A 136 -17.11 -18.31 -11.49
C ALA A 136 -18.23 -17.39 -10.98
N GLN A 137 -18.40 -17.23 -9.66
CA GLN A 137 -19.35 -16.29 -9.06
C GLN A 137 -18.81 -14.86 -8.98
N LEU A 138 -17.51 -14.68 -9.12
CA LEU A 138 -16.92 -13.34 -9.17
C LEU A 138 -17.29 -12.65 -10.49
N PRO A 139 -17.45 -11.31 -10.52
CA PRO A 139 -17.69 -10.58 -11.77
C PRO A 139 -16.66 -10.92 -12.84
N ASP A 140 -17.09 -11.00 -14.11
CA ASP A 140 -16.28 -11.43 -15.26
C ASP A 140 -14.91 -10.74 -15.32
N GLY A 141 -13.85 -11.54 -15.31
CA GLY A 141 -12.47 -11.08 -15.39
C GLY A 141 -11.97 -10.33 -14.15
N ALA A 142 -12.72 -10.39 -13.05
CA ALA A 142 -12.46 -9.58 -11.87
C ALA A 142 -11.28 -10.08 -11.04
N GLU A 143 -10.09 -9.66 -11.43
CA GLU A 143 -9.09 -9.39 -10.42
C GLU A 143 -9.52 -8.11 -9.67
N PHE A 144 -9.63 -8.15 -8.34
CA PHE A 144 -10.06 -7.00 -7.55
C PHE A 144 -9.20 -6.81 -6.31
N GLN A 145 -9.21 -5.57 -5.85
CA GLN A 145 -8.69 -5.17 -4.56
C GLN A 145 -9.63 -4.11 -3.99
N GLY A 146 -10.16 -4.39 -2.83
CA GLY A 146 -10.98 -3.43 -2.08
C GLY A 146 -10.45 -3.18 -0.69
N LYS A 147 -10.76 -2.00 -0.16
CA LYS A 147 -10.39 -1.59 1.18
C LYS A 147 -11.57 -0.87 1.81
N THR A 148 -12.05 -1.41 2.93
CA THR A 148 -13.04 -0.77 3.80
C THR A 148 -12.30 -0.13 4.96
N ILE A 149 -12.26 1.20 5.01
CA ILE A 149 -11.64 1.94 6.12
C ILE A 149 -12.62 1.88 7.29
N THR A 150 -12.18 1.31 8.41
CA THR A 150 -12.94 1.15 9.64
C THR A 150 -12.60 2.21 10.68
N LYS A 151 -11.34 2.68 10.67
CA LYS A 151 -10.88 3.81 11.48
C LYS A 151 -9.95 4.70 10.67
N GLN A 152 -10.17 6.01 10.71
CA GLN A 152 -9.28 6.97 10.04
C GLN A 152 -7.99 7.15 10.85
N ALA A 153 -6.86 7.31 10.15
CA ALA A 153 -5.62 7.71 10.80
C ALA A 153 -5.75 9.12 11.39
N VAL A 154 -5.20 9.32 12.58
CA VAL A 154 -5.05 10.65 13.16
C VAL A 154 -3.64 11.15 12.84
N LEU A 155 -3.55 12.33 12.22
CA LEU A 155 -2.28 12.94 11.82
C LEU A 155 -1.98 14.13 12.74
N ASP A 156 -0.68 14.37 13.01
CA ASP A 156 -0.22 15.60 13.65
C ASP A 156 -0.23 16.79 12.67
N ALA A 157 0.27 17.94 13.14
CA ALA A 157 0.33 19.16 12.34
C ALA A 157 1.25 19.05 11.11
N ASP A 158 2.20 18.12 11.14
CA ASP A 158 3.17 17.87 10.08
C ASP A 158 2.71 16.77 9.13
N GLY A 159 1.53 16.16 9.39
CA GLY A 159 0.96 15.08 8.60
C GLY A 159 1.53 13.70 8.92
N THR A 160 2.23 13.56 10.05
CA THR A 160 2.72 12.26 10.53
C THR A 160 1.62 11.54 11.31
N PRO A 161 1.36 10.25 11.09
CA PRO A 161 0.35 9.52 11.84
C PRO A 161 0.68 9.44 13.34
N ILE A 162 -0.18 10.02 14.18
CA ILE A 162 -0.20 9.86 15.65
C ILE A 162 -0.91 8.55 15.99
N GLU A 163 -2.02 8.27 15.30
CA GLU A 163 -2.71 6.99 15.34
C GLU A 163 -2.80 6.41 13.93
N MET A 164 -2.50 5.13 13.80
CA MET A 164 -2.63 4.43 12.53
C MET A 164 -4.11 4.21 12.19
N GLY A 165 -4.44 4.37 10.93
CA GLY A 165 -5.75 3.97 10.45
C GLY A 165 -5.93 2.46 10.45
N GLU A 166 -7.19 2.01 10.50
CA GLU A 166 -7.55 0.61 10.46
C GLU A 166 -8.46 0.32 9.27
N ALA A 167 -8.35 -0.88 8.72
CA ALA A 167 -9.12 -1.28 7.56
C ALA A 167 -9.21 -2.79 7.39
N LEU A 168 -10.27 -3.26 6.76
CA LEU A 168 -10.36 -4.58 6.17
C LEU A 168 -10.04 -4.47 4.67
N GLU A 169 -8.96 -5.12 4.23
CA GLU A 169 -8.60 -5.18 2.82
C GLU A 169 -8.87 -6.58 2.27
N VAL A 170 -9.41 -6.63 1.04
CA VAL A 170 -9.67 -7.91 0.35
C VAL A 170 -8.96 -7.89 -0.99
N PHE A 171 -8.12 -8.90 -1.24
CA PHE A 171 -7.37 -9.02 -2.48
C PHE A 171 -7.65 -10.33 -3.20
N PHE A 172 -7.95 -10.23 -4.48
CA PHE A 172 -7.89 -11.30 -5.45
C PHE A 172 -7.36 -10.70 -6.76
N HIS A 173 -6.03 -10.44 -6.81
CA HIS A 173 -5.44 -9.65 -7.89
C HIS A 173 -4.01 -10.10 -8.19
N GLY A 174 -3.72 -10.55 -9.41
CA GLY A 174 -2.41 -11.05 -9.82
C GLY A 174 -1.28 -10.02 -9.78
N GLY A 175 -1.60 -8.73 -9.70
CA GLY A 175 -0.65 -7.64 -9.45
C GLY A 175 -0.38 -7.38 -7.97
N ARG A 176 -0.91 -8.22 -7.06
CA ARG A 176 -0.71 -8.12 -5.62
C ARG A 176 -0.01 -9.34 -5.06
N GLN A 177 0.75 -9.11 -4.02
CA GLN A 177 1.34 -10.15 -3.19
C GLN A 177 1.04 -9.86 -1.71
N VAL A 178 0.93 -10.89 -0.93
CA VAL A 178 0.84 -10.83 0.54
C VAL A 178 2.06 -11.48 1.13
N ILE A 179 2.65 -10.85 2.15
CA ILE A 179 3.75 -11.48 2.90
C ILE A 179 3.11 -12.51 3.83
N VAL A 180 3.64 -13.72 3.76
CA VAL A 180 3.11 -14.88 4.51
C VAL A 180 4.08 -15.40 5.56
N LEU A 181 5.37 -15.08 5.45
CA LEU A 181 6.40 -15.57 6.37
C LEU A 181 7.56 -14.57 6.42
N GLY A 182 8.22 -14.44 7.57
CA GLY A 182 9.44 -13.66 7.76
C GLY A 182 9.22 -12.29 8.37
N GLU A 183 10.17 -11.39 8.21
CA GLU A 183 10.21 -10.11 8.92
C GLU A 183 9.23 -9.07 8.34
N HIS A 184 8.66 -8.24 9.22
CA HIS A 184 7.89 -7.08 8.81
C HIS A 184 8.81 -5.85 8.67
N PRO A 185 8.91 -5.23 7.47
CA PRO A 185 9.97 -4.24 7.19
C PRO A 185 9.91 -2.94 7.99
N SER A 186 8.76 -2.58 8.56
CA SER A 186 8.59 -1.28 9.24
C SER A 186 8.38 -1.38 10.75
N SER A 187 7.97 -2.53 11.28
CA SER A 187 7.70 -2.70 12.72
C SER A 187 8.75 -3.51 13.46
N GLY A 188 9.68 -4.14 12.72
CA GLY A 188 10.68 -5.04 13.31
C GLY A 188 10.12 -6.37 13.82
N GLY A 189 8.82 -6.63 13.61
CA GLY A 189 8.17 -7.88 13.99
C GLY A 189 8.21 -8.93 12.88
N PHE A 190 7.67 -10.11 13.18
CA PHE A 190 7.65 -11.26 12.29
C PHE A 190 6.24 -11.66 11.93
N TYR A 191 6.07 -12.14 10.70
CA TYR A 191 4.91 -12.89 10.27
C TYR A 191 5.12 -14.36 10.61
N PHE A 192 4.13 -14.97 11.23
CA PHE A 192 4.13 -16.38 11.64
C PHE A 192 2.77 -17.02 11.44
N TRP A 193 2.71 -18.36 11.52
CA TRP A 193 1.47 -19.13 11.43
C TRP A 193 1.14 -19.72 12.78
N PRO A 194 -0.09 -19.51 13.31
CA PRO A 194 -0.47 -20.06 14.59
C PRO A 194 -0.32 -21.59 14.60
N PRO A 195 0.34 -22.16 15.61
CA PRO A 195 0.62 -23.60 15.65
C PRO A 195 -0.58 -24.45 16.08
N GLU A 196 -1.48 -23.89 16.90
CA GLU A 196 -2.63 -24.60 17.45
C GLU A 196 -3.92 -23.77 17.41
N PRO A 197 -4.97 -24.22 16.72
CA PRO A 197 -4.92 -25.32 15.74
C PRO A 197 -3.97 -24.96 14.60
N SER A 198 -3.37 -25.95 13.92
CA SER A 198 -2.48 -25.66 12.80
C SER A 198 -3.22 -24.84 11.74
N LEU A 199 -2.81 -23.57 11.60
CA LEU A 199 -3.37 -22.61 10.62
C LEU A 199 -2.30 -22.20 9.58
N GLY A 200 -1.35 -23.10 9.33
CA GLY A 200 -0.33 -22.94 8.30
C GLY A 200 -0.85 -23.19 6.88
N PRO A 201 0.05 -23.23 5.89
CA PRO A 201 -0.30 -23.40 4.49
C PRO A 201 -1.02 -24.71 4.20
N GLU A 202 -0.82 -25.76 5.00
CA GLU A 202 -1.50 -27.06 4.91
C GLU A 202 -3.01 -26.99 5.23
N ALA A 203 -3.45 -25.94 5.96
CA ALA A 203 -4.86 -25.71 6.27
C ALA A 203 -5.61 -24.95 5.18
N LEU A 204 -4.92 -24.52 4.10
CA LEU A 204 -5.51 -23.69 3.05
C LEU A 204 -6.77 -24.35 2.46
N SER A 205 -7.93 -23.70 2.62
CA SER A 205 -9.25 -24.21 2.28
C SER A 205 -10.06 -23.20 1.45
N PRO A 206 -11.18 -23.63 0.82
CA PRO A 206 -12.11 -22.69 0.20
C PRO A 206 -12.74 -21.73 1.20
N PRO A 207 -13.11 -20.49 0.77
CA PRO A 207 -13.82 -19.56 1.64
C PRO A 207 -15.23 -20.06 1.96
N PRO A 208 -15.71 -19.93 3.22
CA PRO A 208 -17.12 -20.10 3.55
C PRO A 208 -17.99 -19.01 2.89
N ASP A 209 -19.31 -19.25 2.83
CA ASP A 209 -20.25 -18.38 2.11
C ASP A 209 -20.16 -16.90 2.54
N ALA A 210 -20.17 -16.59 3.83
CA ALA A 210 -20.08 -15.20 4.29
C ALA A 210 -18.81 -14.48 3.81
N TRP A 211 -17.68 -15.19 3.76
CA TRP A 211 -16.42 -14.64 3.27
C TRP A 211 -16.44 -14.46 1.75
N LEU A 212 -17.02 -15.44 1.03
CA LEU A 212 -17.18 -15.36 -0.43
C LEU A 212 -18.13 -14.23 -0.83
N ASP A 213 -19.28 -14.12 -0.15
CA ASP A 213 -20.27 -13.07 -0.41
C ASP A 213 -19.68 -11.68 -0.24
N HIS A 214 -18.92 -11.46 0.85
CA HIS A 214 -18.22 -10.20 1.05
C HIS A 214 -17.18 -9.92 -0.04
N ALA A 215 -16.42 -10.93 -0.47
CA ALA A 215 -15.48 -10.79 -1.57
C ALA A 215 -16.17 -10.44 -2.89
N ILE A 216 -17.32 -11.06 -3.17
CA ILE A 216 -18.16 -10.74 -4.35
C ILE A 216 -18.66 -9.32 -4.29
N ASP A 217 -19.12 -8.83 -3.13
CA ASP A 217 -19.61 -7.47 -2.98
C ASP A 217 -18.51 -6.43 -3.17
N ILE A 218 -17.32 -6.68 -2.64
CA ILE A 218 -16.13 -5.84 -2.90
C ILE A 218 -15.77 -5.87 -4.39
N ALA A 219 -15.79 -7.03 -5.03
CA ALA A 219 -15.52 -7.17 -6.46
C ALA A 219 -16.52 -6.36 -7.31
N LYS A 220 -17.82 -6.45 -7.01
CA LYS A 220 -18.87 -5.62 -7.66
C LYS A 220 -18.61 -4.14 -7.48
N GLN A 221 -18.33 -3.69 -6.26
CA GLN A 221 -18.01 -2.27 -5.99
C GLN A 221 -16.79 -1.79 -6.78
N CYS A 222 -15.78 -2.64 -6.95
CA CYS A 222 -14.61 -2.31 -7.77
C CYS A 222 -14.93 -2.28 -9.27
N HIS A 223 -15.82 -3.16 -9.73
CA HIS A 223 -16.24 -3.25 -11.13
C HIS A 223 -17.20 -2.12 -11.52
N ASP A 224 -18.16 -1.79 -10.63
CA ASP A 224 -19.19 -0.78 -10.88
C ASP A 224 -18.66 0.66 -10.75
N ARG A 225 -17.45 0.85 -10.24
CA ARG A 225 -16.79 2.15 -10.34
C ARG A 225 -16.67 2.52 -11.81
N PRO A 226 -17.26 3.66 -12.25
CA PRO A 226 -17.24 4.04 -13.65
C PRO A 226 -15.79 4.01 -14.13
N LYS A 227 -15.48 3.07 -15.03
CA LYS A 227 -14.23 3.06 -15.76
C LYS A 227 -14.24 4.33 -16.59
N LEU A 228 -13.72 5.43 -16.03
CA LEU A 228 -13.40 6.61 -16.81
C LEU A 228 -12.57 6.09 -17.97
N SER A 229 -13.13 6.19 -19.18
CA SER A 229 -12.60 5.59 -20.41
C SER A 229 -11.15 6.08 -20.63
N ASN A 230 -10.21 5.36 -20.05
CA ASN A 230 -8.79 5.62 -20.23
C ASN A 230 -8.31 5.02 -21.55
N LYS A 231 -8.54 5.72 -22.65
CA LYS A 231 -7.63 5.63 -23.80
C LYS A 231 -6.37 6.46 -23.51
N SER A 232 -5.57 6.04 -22.56
CA SER A 232 -4.15 6.46 -22.46
C SER A 232 -3.42 5.58 -21.45
N SER A 233 -2.35 4.98 -21.89
CA SER A 233 -1.27 4.25 -21.20
C SER A 233 -1.26 4.29 -19.66
N SER A 234 -1.38 3.10 -19.09
CA SER A 234 -1.24 2.72 -17.70
C SER A 234 -0.06 3.37 -16.98
N THR A 235 -0.35 4.20 -15.99
CA THR A 235 0.54 4.40 -14.86
C THR A 235 -0.22 4.08 -13.58
N SER A 236 0.36 3.25 -12.75
CA SER A 236 -0.18 2.55 -11.59
C SER A 236 -0.56 3.42 -10.37
N THR A 237 -0.77 4.71 -10.53
CA THR A 237 -0.96 5.65 -9.40
C THR A 237 -2.37 6.22 -9.26
N GLY A 238 -3.34 5.83 -10.08
CA GLY A 238 -4.68 6.44 -10.05
C GLY A 238 -4.70 7.93 -10.45
N ILE A 239 -3.58 8.44 -10.96
CA ILE A 239 -3.43 9.82 -11.43
C ILE A 239 -3.54 9.84 -12.96
N ARG A 240 -4.55 10.53 -13.48
CA ARG A 240 -4.73 10.76 -14.92
C ARG A 240 -3.83 11.91 -15.37
N ARG A 241 -3.05 11.69 -16.45
CA ARG A 241 -2.28 12.74 -17.08
C ARG A 241 -3.21 13.83 -17.61
N LEU A 242 -2.86 15.09 -17.37
CA LEU A 242 -3.58 16.26 -17.89
C LEU A 242 -2.89 16.77 -19.16
N ASP A 243 -3.68 16.98 -20.22
CA ASP A 243 -3.20 17.45 -21.50
C ASP A 243 -4.28 18.29 -22.24
N PRO A 244 -4.22 19.62 -22.13
CA PRO A 244 -3.29 20.43 -21.36
C PRO A 244 -3.60 20.45 -19.84
N CYS A 245 -2.59 20.76 -19.02
CA CYS A 245 -2.80 21.04 -17.58
C CYS A 245 -3.57 22.35 -17.41
N PRO A 246 -4.69 22.38 -16.66
CA PRO A 246 -5.47 23.60 -16.48
C PRO A 246 -4.74 24.66 -15.64
N ILE A 247 -3.69 24.28 -14.90
CA ILE A 247 -2.95 25.20 -14.03
C ILE A 247 -1.81 25.88 -14.80
N CYS A 248 -0.93 25.11 -15.45
CA CYS A 248 0.27 25.64 -16.12
C CYS A 248 0.23 25.59 -17.65
N GLY A 249 -0.83 25.05 -18.26
CA GLY A 249 -0.96 24.92 -19.71
C GLY A 249 -0.10 23.82 -20.35
N ARG A 250 0.66 23.03 -19.56
CA ARG A 250 1.53 21.98 -20.09
C ARG A 250 0.75 20.95 -20.89
N ASN A 251 1.30 20.58 -22.06
CA ASN A 251 0.75 19.55 -22.93
C ASN A 251 1.77 18.42 -23.18
N SER A 252 1.29 17.31 -23.77
CA SER A 252 2.09 16.10 -24.00
C SER A 252 3.20 16.26 -25.06
N ARG A 253 3.20 17.34 -25.82
CA ARG A 253 4.13 17.54 -26.93
C ARG A 253 5.55 17.96 -26.50
N GLY A 254 5.72 18.27 -25.22
CA GLY A 254 6.97 18.84 -24.69
C GLY A 254 8.07 17.86 -24.29
N GLY A 255 7.93 16.55 -24.53
CA GLY A 255 9.02 15.54 -24.33
C GLY A 255 9.59 15.39 -22.91
N ASN A 256 9.09 16.10 -21.91
CA ASN A 256 9.59 16.06 -20.55
C ASN A 256 9.02 14.87 -19.77
N SER A 257 9.86 14.22 -18.97
CA SER A 257 9.49 13.10 -18.08
C SER A 257 8.48 13.49 -17.01
N LEU A 258 8.44 14.77 -16.60
CA LEU A 258 7.50 15.29 -15.62
C LEU A 258 6.21 15.78 -16.29
N TRP A 259 5.09 15.24 -15.90
CA TRP A 259 3.76 15.57 -16.42
C TRP A 259 2.79 15.93 -15.28
N CYS A 260 1.89 16.86 -15.55
CA CYS A 260 0.82 17.19 -14.60
C CYS A 260 -0.29 16.15 -14.65
N GLY A 261 -0.87 15.83 -13.50
CA GLY A 261 -1.88 14.81 -13.40
C GLY A 261 -3.04 15.21 -12.50
N GLN A 262 -4.17 14.53 -12.65
CA GLN A 262 -5.33 14.66 -11.80
C GLN A 262 -5.65 13.34 -11.12
N ALA A 263 -5.75 13.37 -9.79
CA ALA A 263 -6.21 12.23 -9.01
C ALA A 263 -7.73 12.05 -9.11
N ILE A 264 -8.22 10.88 -8.70
CA ILE A 264 -9.64 10.51 -8.76
C ILE A 264 -10.52 11.47 -7.91
N ASP A 265 -9.96 12.00 -6.82
CA ASP A 265 -10.62 12.96 -5.92
C ASP A 265 -10.66 14.39 -6.48
N GLY A 266 -10.16 14.60 -7.70
CA GLY A 266 -10.14 15.88 -8.40
C GLY A 266 -8.91 16.75 -8.10
N LEU A 267 -8.00 16.33 -7.22
CA LEU A 267 -6.75 17.05 -6.98
C LEU A 267 -5.86 17.08 -8.21
N ILE A 268 -5.31 18.25 -8.52
CA ILE A 268 -4.38 18.45 -9.63
C ILE A 268 -2.97 18.57 -9.08
N PHE A 269 -2.08 17.70 -9.56
CA PHE A 269 -0.65 17.72 -9.32
C PHE A 269 0.03 18.48 -10.47
N CYS A 270 0.33 19.75 -10.24
CA CYS A 270 1.03 20.58 -11.20
C CYS A 270 2.54 20.48 -10.98
N MET A 271 3.22 19.76 -11.86
CA MET A 271 4.64 19.44 -11.73
C MET A 271 5.52 20.64 -12.12
N PRO A 272 6.70 20.82 -11.50
CA PRO A 272 7.64 21.86 -11.86
C PRO A 272 8.20 21.68 -13.27
N GLY A 273 8.71 22.74 -13.86
CA GLY A 273 9.38 22.70 -15.16
C GLY A 273 9.75 24.08 -15.66
N SER A 274 10.85 24.18 -16.40
CA SER A 274 11.38 25.45 -16.88
C SER A 274 10.47 26.18 -17.89
N THR A 275 9.72 25.43 -18.69
CA THR A 275 8.84 26.01 -19.75
C THR A 275 7.41 26.22 -19.26
N PHE A 276 6.94 25.34 -18.35
CA PHE A 276 5.58 25.36 -17.82
C PHE A 276 5.68 25.32 -16.30
N ASN A 277 5.75 26.49 -15.69
CA ASN A 277 5.78 26.62 -14.25
C ASN A 277 4.60 27.50 -13.82
N ALA A 278 3.72 26.95 -13.00
CA ALA A 278 2.57 27.71 -12.50
C ALA A 278 2.98 28.83 -11.55
N ASP A 279 4.13 28.70 -10.88
CA ASP A 279 4.66 29.67 -9.94
C ASP A 279 6.18 29.81 -10.10
N PRO A 280 6.64 30.48 -11.20
CA PRO A 280 8.07 30.59 -11.52
C PRO A 280 8.87 31.38 -10.47
N TYR A 281 8.21 32.17 -9.66
CA TYR A 281 8.85 33.03 -8.64
C TYR A 281 8.61 32.58 -7.20
N GLY A 282 7.91 31.46 -6.99
CA GLY A 282 7.57 30.97 -5.66
C GLY A 282 6.61 31.89 -4.86
N SER A 283 5.88 32.76 -5.56
CA SER A 283 5.06 33.83 -4.96
C SER A 283 3.61 33.43 -4.66
N MET A 284 3.13 32.30 -5.18
CA MET A 284 1.78 31.83 -4.92
C MET A 284 1.59 31.45 -3.45
N SER A 285 0.62 32.03 -2.79
CA SER A 285 0.19 31.65 -1.45
C SER A 285 -0.79 30.49 -1.48
N LEU A 286 -0.87 29.70 -0.40
CA LEU A 286 -1.94 28.72 -0.24
C LEU A 286 -3.30 29.42 -0.33
N GLY A 287 -4.24 28.82 -1.05
CA GLY A 287 -5.54 29.41 -1.36
C GLY A 287 -5.58 30.26 -2.65
N THR A 288 -4.43 30.51 -3.32
CA THR A 288 -4.44 31.16 -4.65
C THR A 288 -5.24 30.32 -5.64
N VAL A 289 -6.22 30.94 -6.30
CA VAL A 289 -7.10 30.25 -7.26
C VAL A 289 -6.60 30.45 -8.68
N VAL A 290 -6.44 29.36 -9.41
CA VAL A 290 -6.07 29.33 -10.83
C VAL A 290 -7.08 28.46 -11.57
N ASN A 291 -7.81 29.04 -12.52
CA ASN A 291 -8.81 28.34 -13.35
C ASN A 291 -9.80 27.49 -12.54
N GLY A 292 -10.28 28.02 -11.42
CA GLY A 292 -11.25 27.32 -10.55
C GLY A 292 -10.65 26.26 -9.63
N PHE A 293 -9.34 26.25 -9.45
CA PHE A 293 -8.63 25.37 -8.51
C PHE A 293 -7.80 26.19 -7.54
N ALA A 294 -7.96 25.94 -6.25
CA ALA A 294 -7.20 26.61 -5.19
C ALA A 294 -5.92 25.83 -4.86
N LEU A 295 -4.79 26.52 -4.70
CA LEU A 295 -3.53 25.93 -4.25
C LEU A 295 -3.68 25.46 -2.79
N MET A 296 -3.63 24.15 -2.58
CA MET A 296 -3.81 23.54 -1.26
C MET A 296 -2.49 23.18 -0.58
N LYS A 297 -1.48 22.77 -1.37
CA LYS A 297 -0.22 22.28 -0.81
C LYS A 297 0.93 22.48 -1.82
N ARG A 298 2.14 22.67 -1.28
CA ARG A 298 3.42 22.56 -1.99
C ARG A 298 4.15 21.32 -1.49
N THR A 299 4.66 20.51 -2.38
CA THR A 299 5.45 19.33 -2.04
C THR A 299 6.78 19.40 -2.76
N PRO A 300 7.90 19.54 -2.04
CA PRO A 300 9.22 19.57 -2.65
C PRO A 300 9.52 18.20 -3.29
N ILE A 301 10.03 18.24 -4.52
CA ILE A 301 10.57 17.09 -5.25
C ILE A 301 11.94 17.49 -5.81
N PRO A 302 12.79 16.56 -6.26
CA PRO A 302 14.15 16.90 -6.72
C PRO A 302 14.20 17.97 -7.81
N GLU A 303 13.17 18.07 -8.64
CA GLU A 303 13.09 19.00 -9.76
C GLU A 303 12.44 20.34 -9.41
N GLY A 304 12.03 20.56 -8.16
CA GLY A 304 11.35 21.77 -7.67
C GLY A 304 10.07 21.45 -6.90
N ASP A 305 9.18 22.43 -6.74
CA ASP A 305 7.92 22.22 -6.02
C ASP A 305 6.83 21.64 -6.93
N CYS A 306 6.27 20.49 -6.56
CA CYS A 306 4.98 20.05 -7.07
C CYS A 306 3.86 20.82 -6.35
N LEU A 307 3.04 21.55 -7.12
CA LEU A 307 1.92 22.33 -6.60
C LEU A 307 0.65 21.49 -6.68
N ILE A 308 -0.03 21.32 -5.55
CA ILE A 308 -1.27 20.53 -5.45
C ILE A 308 -2.45 21.49 -5.34
N PHE A 309 -3.33 21.43 -6.32
CA PHE A 309 -4.55 22.24 -6.40
C PHE A 309 -5.78 21.37 -6.20
N GLY A 310 -6.75 21.86 -5.44
CA GLY A 310 -8.09 21.27 -5.31
C GLY A 310 -9.14 22.14 -5.97
N PRO A 311 -10.34 21.58 -6.31
CA PRO A 311 -11.45 22.38 -6.80
C PRO A 311 -11.74 23.54 -5.85
N ASP A 312 -11.87 24.76 -6.39
CA ASP A 312 -12.31 25.94 -5.60
C ASP A 312 -13.81 25.79 -5.30
N MET A 313 -14.12 25.00 -4.27
CA MET A 313 -15.50 24.84 -3.79
C MET A 313 -15.87 26.09 -3.01
N PRO A 314 -17.01 26.75 -3.30
CA PRO A 314 -17.47 27.85 -2.48
C PRO A 314 -17.59 27.36 -1.03
N ILE A 315 -16.87 28.03 -0.13
CA ILE A 315 -16.87 27.69 1.31
C ILE A 315 -18.34 27.74 1.76
N ASN A 316 -18.90 26.58 2.06
CA ASN A 316 -20.24 26.51 2.67
C ASN A 316 -20.14 27.23 4.02
N PRO A 317 -20.78 28.41 4.19
CA PRO A 317 -20.61 29.25 5.38
C PRO A 317 -21.04 28.55 6.69
N SER A 318 -21.76 27.42 6.59
CA SER A 318 -22.16 26.60 7.74
C SER A 318 -21.00 25.76 8.33
N ARG A 319 -19.83 25.67 7.70
CA ARG A 319 -18.63 24.99 8.22
C ARG A 319 -17.56 25.95 8.73
N ARG A 320 -17.93 27.05 9.36
CA ARG A 320 -16.96 27.79 10.18
C ARG A 320 -16.58 26.92 11.38
N ILE A 321 -15.50 26.17 11.24
CA ILE A 321 -14.78 25.58 12.37
C ILE A 321 -14.40 26.74 13.28
N ARG A 322 -15.05 26.85 14.44
CA ARG A 322 -14.64 27.80 15.50
C ARG A 322 -13.20 27.46 15.86
N ARG A 323 -12.24 28.29 15.43
CA ARG A 323 -10.90 28.26 15.98
C ARG A 323 -11.03 28.44 17.49
N PRO A 324 -10.46 27.56 18.33
CA PRO A 324 -10.40 27.78 19.77
C PRO A 324 -9.61 29.07 19.99
N GLN A 325 -10.26 30.07 20.60
CA GLN A 325 -9.57 31.28 21.05
C GLN A 325 -8.52 30.83 22.10
N ARG A 326 -7.26 30.94 21.75
CA ARG A 326 -6.18 30.87 22.73
C ARG A 326 -6.33 32.07 23.69
N THR A 327 -6.90 31.86 24.85
CA THR A 327 -6.83 32.80 25.96
C THR A 327 -5.40 32.80 26.46
N PHE A 328 -4.69 33.87 26.11
CA PHE A 328 -3.44 34.23 26.77
C PHE A 328 -3.77 34.56 28.25
N ARG A 329 -3.46 33.66 29.17
CA ARG A 329 -3.36 33.97 30.59
C ARG A 329 -2.02 34.65 30.78
N SER A 330 -2.04 35.96 30.99
CA SER A 330 -0.92 36.74 31.52
C SER A 330 -0.54 36.16 32.89
N ARG A 331 0.72 35.75 33.02
CA ARG A 331 1.35 35.46 34.31
C ARG A 331 1.51 36.81 35.04
N VAL A 332 0.77 36.98 36.09
CA VAL A 332 1.04 38.05 37.09
C VAL A 332 2.14 37.52 37.97
N ASP A 333 3.32 38.20 37.92
CA ASP A 333 4.36 38.04 38.91
C ASP A 333 3.86 38.58 40.26
N VAL A 334 3.80 37.73 41.26
CA VAL A 334 3.71 38.15 42.66
C VAL A 334 5.12 38.01 43.22
N LYS A 335 5.76 39.14 43.45
CA LYS A 335 6.85 39.29 44.43
C LYS A 335 6.21 39.38 45.81
N ASP A 336 6.65 38.50 46.71
CA ASP A 336 7.14 38.80 48.09
C ASP A 336 7.68 37.49 48.68
#